data_788bbbd06b08f0d5c5a2564776221e60
#
_entry.id   788bbbd06b08f0d5c5a2564776221e60
#
_cell.length_a   1.000
_cell.length_b   1.000
_cell.length_c   1.000
_cell.angle_alpha   90.00
_cell.angle_beta   90.00
_cell.angle_gamma   90.00
#
_symmetry.space_group_name_H-M   'P 1'
#
loop_
_entity.id
_entity.type
_entity.pdbx_description
1 polymer ?
#
loop_
_entity_poly.entity_id
_entity_poly.type
_entity_poly.pdbx_seq_one_letter_code
_entity_poly.pdbx_strand_id
1 'polypeptide(L)'
;MNPPATSSAARALLAGLALAALSHAATASAKTVELLNVSYDPTRELYSDFDAAFARYWKAKTGDDVIVKQSHGGSGAQARSVIDGLQADVVTLALAADIDSLHAIAGLVPADWQSRLPENSAPYTSTIVLLVRRGNPRAIKDWDDIVRPGVSVIVPNPKTSGGARWAYLAAWGYAERRYGSKAKAREFVAALYRNVPVLDSGARGSTITFAQKEIGDVLLAWENEAFLAQKEFGAGRFETVVPSASILAEPPVAVVDKVVERRGTAAVARAYLEYLYSDEGQDIAGRNYYRPRSKAVAERYAGVFPKLKLFTIDEAFGGWSAAQKTHFADGGVFDQIYQK
;
A
#
# COMPACT_ATOMS: atom_id res chain seq x y z
N MET A 1 -65.00 -49.73 46.43
CA MET A 1 -64.46 -49.57 45.08
C MET A 1 -63.35 -48.53 45.16
N ASN A 2 -62.13 -48.97 45.18
CA ASN A 2 -60.94 -48.06 45.24
C ASN A 2 -60.47 -47.73 43.80
N PRO A 3 -60.08 -46.45 43.48
CA PRO A 3 -59.51 -46.14 42.19
C PRO A 3 -58.02 -46.54 42.16
N PRO A 4 -57.47 -46.81 40.98
CA PRO A 4 -56.10 -47.31 40.86
C PRO A 4 -55.06 -46.15 40.95
N ALA A 5 -53.99 -46.47 41.65
CA ALA A 5 -52.83 -45.60 41.79
C ALA A 5 -52.07 -45.52 40.44
N THR A 6 -51.97 -44.33 39.91
CA THR A 6 -51.10 -44.03 38.75
C THR A 6 -49.64 -43.84 39.19
N SER A 7 -48.75 -44.65 38.63
CA SER A 7 -47.36 -44.81 39.01
C SER A 7 -46.49 -43.53 38.79
N SER A 8 -45.76 -43.23 39.83
CA SER A 8 -44.74 -42.14 39.87
C SER A 8 -43.54 -42.33 38.92
N ALA A 9 -43.46 -43.48 38.24
CA ALA A 9 -42.34 -43.84 37.36
C ALA A 9 -42.37 -43.14 35.99
N ALA A 10 -43.57 -42.75 35.49
CA ALA A 10 -43.67 -42.09 34.18
C ALA A 10 -43.26 -40.58 34.20
N ARG A 11 -43.33 -39.96 35.35
CA ARG A 11 -42.89 -38.53 35.49
C ARG A 11 -41.39 -38.34 35.64
N ALA A 12 -40.67 -39.33 36.12
CA ALA A 12 -39.21 -39.29 36.26
C ALA A 12 -38.48 -39.49 34.90
N LEU A 13 -39.05 -40.23 33.94
CA LEU A 13 -38.44 -40.45 32.61
C LEU A 13 -38.54 -39.23 31.69
N LEU A 14 -39.58 -38.42 31.81
CA LEU A 14 -39.75 -37.20 31.00
C LEU A 14 -38.87 -36.02 31.47
N ALA A 15 -38.52 -35.96 32.74
CA ALA A 15 -37.60 -34.94 33.28
C ALA A 15 -36.12 -35.25 32.93
N GLY A 16 -35.74 -36.51 32.78
CA GLY A 16 -34.39 -36.94 32.41
C GLY A 16 -34.05 -36.67 30.94
N LEU A 17 -35.03 -36.74 30.02
CA LEU A 17 -34.81 -36.46 28.59
C LEU A 17 -34.73 -34.94 28.26
N ALA A 18 -35.34 -34.06 29.08
CA ALA A 18 -35.26 -32.62 28.88
C ALA A 18 -33.91 -32.03 29.34
N LEU A 19 -33.20 -32.67 30.29
CA LEU A 19 -31.88 -32.22 30.76
C LEU A 19 -30.72 -32.69 29.86
N ALA A 20 -30.91 -33.74 29.07
CA ALA A 20 -29.89 -34.24 28.14
C ALA A 20 -29.82 -33.45 26.81
N ALA A 21 -30.84 -32.64 26.49
CA ALA A 21 -30.89 -31.84 25.25
C ALA A 21 -30.20 -30.47 25.37
N LEU A 22 -29.79 -30.07 26.57
CA LEU A 22 -29.16 -28.73 26.82
C LEU A 22 -27.64 -28.72 26.87
N SER A 23 -26.95 -29.85 26.63
CA SER A 23 -25.49 -29.94 26.83
C SER A 23 -24.66 -30.12 25.56
N HIS A 24 -25.20 -29.80 24.38
CA HIS A 24 -24.42 -29.75 23.15
C HIS A 24 -24.38 -28.34 22.56
N ALA A 25 -24.18 -27.32 23.40
CA ALA A 25 -23.53 -26.13 22.93
C ALA A 25 -22.04 -26.51 22.69
N ALA A 26 -21.78 -27.04 21.49
CA ALA A 26 -20.42 -27.23 21.06
C ALA A 26 -19.73 -25.86 21.17
N THR A 27 -18.91 -25.70 22.19
CA THR A 27 -17.94 -24.58 22.23
C THR A 27 -17.09 -24.75 20.99
N ALA A 28 -17.45 -24.01 19.92
CA ALA A 28 -16.59 -23.91 18.75
C ALA A 28 -15.21 -23.45 19.28
N SER A 29 -14.25 -24.36 19.24
CA SER A 29 -12.87 -24.03 19.64
C SER A 29 -12.41 -22.90 18.75
N ALA A 30 -12.00 -21.81 19.35
CA ALA A 30 -11.41 -20.68 18.62
C ALA A 30 -10.27 -21.19 17.73
N LYS A 31 -10.36 -20.89 16.44
CA LYS A 31 -9.31 -21.25 15.47
C LYS A 31 -8.32 -20.10 15.36
N THR A 32 -7.07 -20.43 15.09
CA THR A 32 -6.07 -19.43 14.69
C THR A 32 -5.87 -19.53 13.20
N VAL A 33 -6.11 -18.43 12.48
CA VAL A 33 -5.91 -18.33 11.03
C VAL A 33 -4.65 -17.49 10.80
N GLU A 34 -3.78 -17.95 9.92
CA GLU A 34 -2.59 -17.21 9.52
C GLU A 34 -2.79 -16.64 8.11
N LEU A 35 -2.60 -15.32 7.96
CA LEU A 35 -2.56 -14.62 6.68
C LEU A 35 -1.14 -14.17 6.35
N LEU A 36 -0.79 -14.13 5.08
CA LEU A 36 0.39 -13.44 4.58
C LEU A 36 -0.05 -12.24 3.71
N ASN A 37 0.30 -11.03 4.15
CA ASN A 37 0.20 -9.82 3.35
C ASN A 37 1.56 -9.53 2.70
N VAL A 38 1.58 -9.46 1.38
CA VAL A 38 2.76 -9.06 0.60
C VAL A 38 2.59 -7.62 0.15
N SER A 39 3.44 -6.73 0.69
CA SER A 39 3.27 -5.28 0.62
C SER A 39 4.53 -4.58 0.09
N TYR A 40 4.40 -3.30 -0.26
CA TYR A 40 5.54 -2.46 -0.65
C TYR A 40 6.11 -1.70 0.56
N ASP A 41 7.38 -1.27 0.44
CA ASP A 41 8.18 -0.75 1.55
C ASP A 41 7.53 0.33 2.42
N PRO A 42 6.91 1.40 1.87
CA PRO A 42 6.39 2.51 2.67
C PRO A 42 5.25 2.19 3.64
N THR A 43 4.68 0.98 3.58
CA THR A 43 3.52 0.58 4.39
C THR A 43 3.85 -0.17 5.67
N ARG A 44 5.11 -0.33 6.04
CA ARG A 44 5.54 -1.14 7.20
C ARG A 44 4.85 -0.73 8.49
N GLU A 45 4.91 0.56 8.80
CA GLU A 45 4.36 1.12 10.03
C GLU A 45 2.82 1.07 10.00
N LEU A 46 2.21 1.38 8.85
CA LEU A 46 0.77 1.28 8.65
C LEU A 46 0.26 -0.14 8.95
N TYR A 47 0.86 -1.16 8.34
CA TYR A 47 0.39 -2.53 8.54
C TYR A 47 0.74 -3.10 9.91
N SER A 48 1.80 -2.62 10.57
CA SER A 48 2.05 -2.95 11.98
C SER A 48 0.89 -2.53 12.88
N ASP A 49 0.39 -1.30 12.72
CA ASP A 49 -0.76 -0.79 13.49
C ASP A 49 -2.08 -1.45 13.06
N PHE A 50 -2.25 -1.63 11.75
CA PHE A 50 -3.47 -2.17 11.15
C PHE A 50 -3.70 -3.64 11.53
N ASP A 51 -2.66 -4.47 11.51
CA ASP A 51 -2.76 -5.91 11.84
C ASP A 51 -3.24 -6.11 13.27
N ALA A 52 -2.72 -5.31 14.20
CA ALA A 52 -3.15 -5.35 15.60
C ALA A 52 -4.63 -4.96 15.77
N ALA A 53 -5.10 -3.96 15.02
CA ALA A 53 -6.50 -3.53 15.05
C ALA A 53 -7.40 -4.58 14.39
N PHE A 54 -7.01 -5.09 13.23
CA PHE A 54 -7.78 -6.13 12.54
C PHE A 54 -7.89 -7.41 13.37
N ALA A 55 -6.82 -7.82 14.04
CA ALA A 55 -6.85 -9.01 14.91
C ALA A 55 -7.90 -8.88 16.04
N ARG A 56 -7.98 -7.71 16.68
CA ARG A 56 -9.01 -7.42 17.68
C ARG A 56 -10.42 -7.44 17.07
N TYR A 57 -10.60 -6.79 15.92
CA TYR A 57 -11.87 -6.77 15.21
C TYR A 57 -12.34 -8.18 14.83
N TRP A 58 -11.43 -8.98 14.24
CA TRP A 58 -11.74 -10.34 13.81
C TRP A 58 -12.13 -11.24 14.98
N LYS A 59 -11.36 -11.17 16.08
CA LYS A 59 -11.65 -11.91 17.32
C LYS A 59 -13.01 -11.54 17.89
N ALA A 60 -13.33 -10.25 17.94
CA ALA A 60 -14.63 -9.79 18.45
C ALA A 60 -15.79 -10.24 17.56
N LYS A 61 -15.59 -10.30 16.24
CA LYS A 61 -16.61 -10.63 15.25
C LYS A 61 -16.87 -12.13 15.14
N THR A 62 -15.83 -12.97 15.25
CA THR A 62 -15.92 -14.41 14.92
C THR A 62 -15.58 -15.34 16.07
N GLY A 63 -14.89 -14.84 17.10
CA GLY A 63 -14.29 -15.67 18.14
C GLY A 63 -12.94 -16.29 17.77
N ASP A 64 -12.52 -16.20 16.50
CA ASP A 64 -11.26 -16.77 16.00
C ASP A 64 -10.11 -15.78 16.14
N ASP A 65 -8.90 -16.30 16.31
CA ASP A 65 -7.68 -15.52 16.28
C ASP A 65 -7.15 -15.42 14.85
N VAL A 66 -6.51 -14.29 14.52
CA VAL A 66 -5.79 -14.12 13.26
C VAL A 66 -4.38 -13.60 13.53
N ILE A 67 -3.40 -14.19 12.84
CA ILE A 67 -2.02 -13.75 12.81
C ILE A 67 -1.72 -13.31 11.38
N VAL A 68 -1.37 -12.04 11.20
CA VAL A 68 -0.99 -11.52 9.89
C VAL A 68 0.52 -11.43 9.81
N LYS A 69 1.12 -12.18 8.90
CA LYS A 69 2.53 -12.09 8.55
C LYS A 69 2.72 -11.07 7.43
N GLN A 70 3.81 -10.34 7.48
CA GLN A 70 4.11 -9.29 6.52
C GLN A 70 5.37 -9.61 5.72
N SER A 71 5.34 -9.35 4.41
CA SER A 71 6.50 -9.29 3.55
C SER A 71 6.57 -7.91 2.90
N HIS A 72 7.67 -7.18 3.10
CA HIS A 72 7.84 -5.84 2.56
C HIS A 72 9.08 -5.73 1.67
N GLY A 73 8.95 -5.00 0.57
CA GLY A 73 10.04 -4.77 -0.38
C GLY A 73 9.62 -3.83 -1.51
N GLY A 74 10.42 -3.72 -2.54
CA GLY A 74 10.02 -3.00 -3.74
C GLY A 74 8.80 -3.68 -4.40
N SER A 75 7.76 -2.90 -4.75
CA SER A 75 6.46 -3.43 -5.20
C SER A 75 6.56 -4.42 -6.35
N GLY A 76 7.33 -4.10 -7.39
CA GLY A 76 7.54 -5.02 -8.52
C GLY A 76 8.32 -6.29 -8.14
N ALA A 77 9.25 -6.21 -7.17
CA ALA A 77 9.94 -7.38 -6.65
C ALA A 77 9.00 -8.27 -5.83
N GLN A 78 8.11 -7.65 -5.03
CA GLN A 78 7.08 -8.37 -4.26
C GLN A 78 6.08 -9.07 -5.18
N ALA A 79 5.58 -8.38 -6.23
CA ALA A 79 4.71 -9.00 -7.24
C ALA A 79 5.38 -10.23 -7.88
N ARG A 80 6.65 -10.12 -8.25
CA ARG A 80 7.43 -11.24 -8.82
C ARG A 80 7.54 -12.41 -7.85
N SER A 81 7.82 -12.14 -6.56
CA SER A 81 7.89 -13.20 -5.54
C SER A 81 6.58 -13.98 -5.42
N VAL A 82 5.43 -13.30 -5.53
CA VAL A 82 4.11 -13.96 -5.53
C VAL A 82 3.91 -14.78 -6.80
N ILE A 83 4.28 -14.27 -7.97
CA ILE A 83 4.24 -15.00 -9.24
C ILE A 83 5.12 -16.25 -9.17
N ASP A 84 6.30 -16.15 -8.55
CA ASP A 84 7.27 -17.22 -8.39
C ASP A 84 6.90 -18.23 -7.29
N GLY A 85 5.75 -18.05 -6.62
CA GLY A 85 5.17 -19.04 -5.71
C GLY A 85 5.07 -18.67 -4.25
N LEU A 86 5.40 -17.44 -3.84
CA LEU A 86 5.16 -16.97 -2.48
C LEU A 86 3.64 -16.96 -2.21
N GLN A 87 3.21 -17.71 -1.18
CA GLN A 87 1.80 -17.99 -0.89
C GLN A 87 1.14 -16.81 -0.14
N ALA A 88 1.04 -15.66 -0.81
CA ALA A 88 0.36 -14.47 -0.29
C ALA A 88 -1.15 -14.66 -0.29
N ASP A 89 -1.81 -14.40 0.83
CA ASP A 89 -3.28 -14.34 0.89
C ASP A 89 -3.82 -13.05 0.32
N VAL A 90 -3.11 -11.96 0.59
CA VAL A 90 -3.42 -10.63 0.07
C VAL A 90 -2.15 -9.95 -0.43
N VAL A 91 -2.32 -9.09 -1.41
CA VAL A 91 -1.27 -8.17 -1.87
C VAL A 91 -1.74 -6.73 -1.66
N THR A 92 -0.84 -5.88 -1.18
CA THR A 92 -1.07 -4.47 -0.94
C THR A 92 0.10 -3.71 -1.57
N LEU A 93 0.04 -3.55 -2.90
CA LEU A 93 1.17 -3.10 -3.72
C LEU A 93 1.08 -1.62 -4.08
N ALA A 94 2.15 -1.07 -4.63
CA ALA A 94 2.22 0.36 -4.94
C ALA A 94 1.42 0.76 -6.18
N LEU A 95 1.19 -0.15 -7.13
CA LEU A 95 0.56 0.16 -8.41
C LEU A 95 -0.30 -0.99 -8.94
N ALA A 96 -1.35 -0.62 -9.69
CA ALA A 96 -2.23 -1.60 -10.32
C ALA A 96 -1.49 -2.52 -11.31
N ALA A 97 -0.52 -2.00 -12.08
CA ALA A 97 0.25 -2.81 -13.01
C ALA A 97 1.02 -3.98 -12.35
N ASP A 98 1.41 -3.84 -11.09
CA ASP A 98 2.06 -4.94 -10.35
C ASP A 98 1.04 -6.04 -9.99
N ILE A 99 -0.20 -5.69 -9.65
CA ILE A 99 -1.28 -6.67 -9.43
C ILE A 99 -1.77 -7.26 -10.75
N ASP A 100 -1.88 -6.45 -11.82
CA ASP A 100 -2.21 -6.93 -13.16
C ASP A 100 -1.25 -8.02 -13.63
N SER A 101 0.03 -7.95 -13.24
CA SER A 101 1.01 -8.98 -13.57
C SER A 101 0.72 -10.33 -12.89
N LEU A 102 0.10 -10.33 -11.70
CA LEU A 102 -0.34 -11.57 -11.03
C LEU A 102 -1.45 -12.26 -11.84
N HIS A 103 -2.34 -11.46 -12.46
CA HIS A 103 -3.35 -11.97 -13.38
C HIS A 103 -2.72 -12.49 -14.67
N ALA A 104 -1.99 -11.62 -15.36
CA ALA A 104 -1.55 -11.86 -16.73
C ALA A 104 -0.52 -13.00 -16.84
N ILE A 105 0.37 -13.14 -15.84
CA ILE A 105 1.46 -14.13 -15.89
C ILE A 105 1.07 -15.44 -15.20
N ALA A 106 0.41 -15.37 -14.04
CA ALA A 106 0.20 -16.55 -13.19
C ALA A 106 -1.28 -16.88 -12.93
N GLY A 107 -2.24 -16.06 -13.39
CA GLY A 107 -3.67 -16.29 -13.17
C GLY A 107 -4.07 -16.35 -11.70
N LEU A 108 -3.33 -15.69 -10.82
CA LEU A 108 -3.51 -15.77 -9.36
C LEU A 108 -4.66 -14.90 -8.86
N VAL A 109 -4.95 -13.82 -9.56
CA VAL A 109 -6.09 -12.92 -9.30
C VAL A 109 -6.94 -12.82 -10.55
N PRO A 110 -8.25 -12.54 -10.46
CA PRO A 110 -9.11 -12.41 -11.64
C PRO A 110 -8.87 -11.07 -12.35
N ALA A 111 -9.35 -10.95 -13.59
CA ALA A 111 -9.20 -9.74 -14.40
C ALA A 111 -9.93 -8.52 -13.80
N ASP A 112 -11.02 -8.77 -13.07
CA ASP A 112 -11.87 -7.74 -12.44
C ASP A 112 -11.43 -7.35 -11.02
N TRP A 113 -10.26 -7.77 -10.57
CA TRP A 113 -9.78 -7.60 -9.20
C TRP A 113 -9.93 -6.15 -8.69
N GLN A 114 -9.68 -5.17 -9.57
CA GLN A 114 -9.68 -3.75 -9.22
C GLN A 114 -11.08 -3.20 -8.88
N SER A 115 -12.13 -3.81 -9.43
CA SER A 115 -13.52 -3.40 -9.19
C SER A 115 -14.14 -4.03 -7.94
N ARG A 116 -13.43 -4.91 -7.24
CA ARG A 116 -13.97 -5.69 -6.11
C ARG A 116 -14.05 -4.96 -4.80
N LEU A 117 -13.31 -3.86 -4.66
CA LEU A 117 -13.32 -3.00 -3.49
C LEU A 117 -13.54 -1.54 -3.94
N PRO A 118 -14.03 -0.67 -3.03
CA PRO A 118 -14.24 0.74 -3.35
C PRO A 118 -12.99 1.44 -3.88
N GLU A 119 -13.19 2.57 -4.58
CA GLU A 119 -12.10 3.44 -5.05
C GLU A 119 -11.06 2.70 -5.92
N ASN A 120 -11.52 1.80 -6.81
CA ASN A 120 -10.66 0.95 -7.62
C ASN A 120 -9.67 0.13 -6.78
N SER A 121 -10.15 -0.39 -5.65
CA SER A 121 -9.35 -1.16 -4.68
C SER A 121 -8.17 -0.39 -4.07
N ALA A 122 -8.24 0.95 -4.02
CA ALA A 122 -7.21 1.81 -3.42
C ALA A 122 -7.75 2.46 -2.12
N PRO A 123 -7.52 1.86 -0.93
CA PRO A 123 -8.15 2.28 0.32
C PRO A 123 -7.64 3.61 0.86
N TYR A 124 -6.50 4.08 0.43
CA TYR A 124 -5.88 5.35 0.80
C TYR A 124 -5.07 5.90 -0.37
N THR A 125 -4.62 7.15 -0.25
CA THR A 125 -3.78 7.79 -1.27
C THR A 125 -2.53 8.40 -0.67
N SER A 126 -1.60 8.77 -1.52
CA SER A 126 -0.40 9.53 -1.19
C SER A 126 0.00 10.38 -2.40
N THR A 127 1.17 10.99 -2.33
CA THR A 127 1.77 11.72 -3.43
C THR A 127 3.29 11.73 -3.31
N ILE A 128 3.98 12.31 -4.28
CA ILE A 128 5.43 12.49 -4.24
C ILE A 128 5.75 13.92 -3.79
N VAL A 129 6.64 14.02 -2.82
CA VAL A 129 7.20 15.27 -2.30
C VAL A 129 8.73 15.24 -2.38
N LEU A 130 9.37 16.39 -2.15
CA LEU A 130 10.80 16.54 -2.18
C LEU A 130 11.30 16.71 -0.74
N LEU A 131 12.00 15.71 -0.20
CA LEU A 131 12.62 15.81 1.12
C LEU A 131 14.04 16.36 0.98
N VAL A 132 14.32 17.49 1.59
CA VAL A 132 15.60 18.17 1.50
C VAL A 132 16.30 18.25 2.85
N ARG A 133 17.60 18.55 2.85
CA ARG A 133 18.39 18.81 4.06
C ARG A 133 17.88 20.03 4.79
N ARG A 134 18.09 20.10 6.11
CA ARG A 134 17.77 21.26 6.94
C ARG A 134 18.32 22.55 6.33
N GLY A 135 17.50 23.59 6.33
CA GLY A 135 17.86 24.89 5.76
C GLY A 135 17.92 24.92 4.24
N ASN A 136 17.55 23.82 3.59
CA ASN A 136 17.46 23.70 2.13
C ASN A 136 18.67 24.33 1.37
N PRO A 137 19.90 23.83 1.59
CA PRO A 137 21.13 24.50 1.11
C PRO A 137 21.23 24.59 -0.41
N ARG A 138 20.43 23.79 -1.15
CA ARG A 138 20.33 23.85 -2.62
C ARG A 138 19.20 24.74 -3.11
N ALA A 139 18.45 25.39 -2.21
CA ALA A 139 17.31 26.22 -2.53
C ALA A 139 16.30 25.51 -3.47
N ILE A 140 15.99 24.25 -3.17
CA ILE A 140 15.01 23.44 -3.91
C ILE A 140 13.62 23.95 -3.55
N LYS A 141 12.84 24.38 -4.54
CA LYS A 141 11.46 24.87 -4.37
C LYS A 141 10.46 24.06 -5.18
N ASP A 142 10.90 23.48 -6.30
CA ASP A 142 10.04 22.74 -7.21
C ASP A 142 10.88 21.74 -8.04
N TRP A 143 10.24 21.00 -8.91
CA TRP A 143 10.83 20.04 -9.83
C TRP A 143 11.94 20.61 -10.71
N ASP A 144 11.83 21.87 -11.15
CA ASP A 144 12.86 22.52 -11.98
C ASP A 144 14.22 22.61 -11.27
N ASP A 145 14.21 22.71 -9.95
CA ASP A 145 15.43 22.84 -9.17
C ASP A 145 16.24 21.56 -9.07
N ILE A 146 15.57 20.40 -9.12
CA ILE A 146 16.25 19.11 -8.97
C ILE A 146 16.95 18.62 -10.25
N VAL A 147 16.68 19.25 -11.39
CA VAL A 147 17.38 18.95 -12.65
C VAL A 147 18.59 19.87 -12.90
N ARG A 148 18.84 20.83 -12.02
CA ARG A 148 20.02 21.70 -12.11
C ARG A 148 21.31 20.90 -11.98
N PRO A 149 22.36 21.23 -12.75
CA PRO A 149 23.70 20.63 -12.59
C PRO A 149 24.21 20.77 -11.14
N GLY A 150 24.78 19.67 -10.61
CA GLY A 150 25.34 19.63 -9.27
C GLY A 150 24.35 19.43 -8.13
N VAL A 151 23.05 19.25 -8.40
CA VAL A 151 22.06 18.75 -7.44
C VAL A 151 22.07 17.22 -7.46
N SER A 152 22.28 16.61 -6.32
CA SER A 152 22.28 15.14 -6.19
C SER A 152 20.91 14.64 -5.72
N VAL A 153 20.24 13.84 -6.55
CA VAL A 153 18.88 13.34 -6.32
C VAL A 153 18.91 11.88 -5.92
N ILE A 154 18.21 11.53 -4.84
CA ILE A 154 18.01 10.15 -4.42
C ILE A 154 16.59 9.74 -4.80
N VAL A 155 16.48 8.60 -5.48
CA VAL A 155 15.24 7.95 -5.89
C VAL A 155 15.51 6.47 -6.09
N PRO A 156 14.58 5.56 -5.75
CA PRO A 156 14.80 4.14 -5.99
C PRO A 156 14.68 3.78 -7.48
N ASN A 157 14.99 2.53 -7.81
CA ASN A 157 14.99 2.03 -9.18
C ASN A 157 13.57 1.72 -9.67
N PRO A 158 13.08 2.34 -10.76
CA PRO A 158 11.76 2.06 -11.34
C PRO A 158 11.56 0.61 -11.83
N LYS A 159 12.64 -0.14 -12.07
CA LYS A 159 12.53 -1.55 -12.45
C LYS A 159 12.14 -2.47 -11.29
N THR A 160 12.34 -2.03 -10.04
CA THR A 160 12.08 -2.84 -8.84
C THR A 160 11.10 -2.19 -7.88
N SER A 161 11.03 -0.85 -7.86
CA SER A 161 10.24 -0.06 -6.91
C SER A 161 9.05 0.61 -7.60
N GLY A 162 7.84 0.29 -7.11
CA GLY A 162 6.64 1.00 -7.54
C GLY A 162 6.65 2.47 -7.12
N GLY A 163 7.22 2.78 -5.95
CA GLY A 163 7.40 4.16 -5.50
C GLY A 163 8.25 4.99 -6.45
N ALA A 164 9.28 4.37 -7.03
CA ALA A 164 10.10 5.02 -8.05
C ALA A 164 9.34 5.29 -9.35
N ARG A 165 8.42 4.39 -9.75
CA ARG A 165 7.56 4.61 -10.93
C ARG A 165 6.63 5.81 -10.70
N TRP A 166 6.05 5.93 -9.52
CA TRP A 166 5.26 7.12 -9.15
C TRP A 166 6.11 8.40 -9.16
N ALA A 167 7.34 8.38 -8.62
CA ALA A 167 8.24 9.53 -8.64
C ALA A 167 8.63 9.94 -10.07
N TYR A 168 8.96 8.97 -10.92
CA TYR A 168 9.23 9.18 -12.34
C TYR A 168 8.03 9.83 -13.06
N LEU A 169 6.82 9.26 -12.86
CA LEU A 169 5.61 9.78 -13.51
C LEU A 169 5.20 11.15 -12.95
N ALA A 170 5.45 11.42 -11.67
CA ALA A 170 5.24 12.75 -11.10
C ALA A 170 6.12 13.80 -11.79
N ALA A 171 7.41 13.50 -11.95
CA ALA A 171 8.36 14.39 -12.65
C ALA A 171 8.00 14.55 -14.14
N TRP A 172 7.62 13.45 -14.82
CA TRP A 172 7.20 13.49 -16.21
C TRP A 172 5.94 14.33 -16.40
N GLY A 173 4.89 14.05 -15.62
CA GLY A 173 3.61 14.76 -15.71
C GLY A 173 3.72 16.25 -15.37
N TYR A 174 4.59 16.61 -14.42
CA TYR A 174 4.95 18.00 -14.16
C TYR A 174 5.57 18.64 -15.42
N ALA A 175 6.61 18.02 -15.96
CA ALA A 175 7.35 18.57 -17.10
C ALA A 175 6.48 18.68 -18.37
N GLU A 176 5.63 17.68 -18.65
CA GLU A 176 4.72 17.73 -19.79
C GLU A 176 3.73 18.90 -19.69
N ARG A 177 3.18 19.14 -18.49
CA ARG A 177 2.30 20.31 -18.22
C ARG A 177 3.03 21.62 -18.27
N ARG A 178 4.25 21.67 -17.75
CA ARG A 178 5.08 22.88 -17.68
C ARG A 178 5.59 23.33 -19.05
N TYR A 179 5.99 22.37 -19.89
CA TYR A 179 6.67 22.64 -21.16
C TYR A 179 5.83 22.27 -22.40
N GLY A 180 4.64 21.70 -22.20
CA GLY A 180 3.66 21.43 -23.25
C GLY A 180 4.03 20.33 -24.24
N SER A 181 5.02 19.45 -23.93
CA SER A 181 5.48 18.44 -24.88
C SER A 181 6.10 17.22 -24.18
N LYS A 182 5.76 16.03 -24.71
CA LYS A 182 6.36 14.75 -24.25
C LYS A 182 7.87 14.70 -24.51
N ALA A 183 8.35 15.33 -25.58
CA ALA A 183 9.79 15.40 -25.86
C ALA A 183 10.51 16.18 -24.76
N LYS A 184 9.96 17.33 -24.33
CA LYS A 184 10.49 18.10 -23.21
C LYS A 184 10.41 17.38 -21.87
N ALA A 185 9.32 16.64 -21.63
CA ALA A 185 9.22 15.79 -20.44
C ALA A 185 10.29 14.69 -20.43
N ARG A 186 10.59 14.08 -21.57
CA ARG A 186 11.67 13.10 -21.70
C ARG A 186 13.04 13.73 -21.41
N GLU A 187 13.35 14.89 -21.98
CA GLU A 187 14.59 15.63 -21.71
C GLU A 187 14.73 15.96 -20.22
N PHE A 188 13.63 16.40 -19.59
CA PHE A 188 13.57 16.75 -18.18
C PHE A 188 13.84 15.53 -17.28
N VAL A 189 13.16 14.42 -17.50
CA VAL A 189 13.37 13.21 -16.72
C VAL A 189 14.75 12.61 -16.97
N ALA A 190 15.28 12.70 -18.18
CA ALA A 190 16.67 12.32 -18.46
C ALA A 190 17.66 13.20 -17.67
N ALA A 191 17.39 14.50 -17.57
CA ALA A 191 18.20 15.42 -16.74
C ALA A 191 18.13 15.05 -15.24
N LEU A 192 16.93 14.71 -14.74
CA LEU A 192 16.76 14.24 -13.38
C LEU A 192 17.61 13.00 -13.11
N TYR A 193 17.51 11.97 -13.96
CA TYR A 193 18.24 10.71 -13.73
C TYR A 193 19.77 10.82 -13.96
N ARG A 194 20.25 11.83 -14.69
CA ARG A 194 21.69 12.17 -14.68
C ARG A 194 22.20 12.64 -13.32
N ASN A 195 21.31 13.25 -12.53
CA ASN A 195 21.60 13.72 -11.17
C ASN A 195 21.43 12.63 -10.09
N VAL A 196 21.07 11.40 -10.48
CA VAL A 196 20.88 10.27 -9.56
C VAL A 196 22.18 9.46 -9.45
N PRO A 197 22.91 9.53 -8.32
CA PRO A 197 24.16 8.80 -8.15
C PRO A 197 23.97 7.30 -7.90
N VAL A 198 22.85 6.91 -7.28
CA VAL A 198 22.56 5.54 -6.89
C VAL A 198 21.06 5.24 -7.04
N LEU A 199 20.71 4.05 -7.50
CA LEU A 199 19.35 3.53 -7.54
C LEU A 199 19.22 2.37 -6.54
N ASP A 200 18.60 2.65 -5.39
CA ASP A 200 18.27 1.62 -4.41
C ASP A 200 17.12 0.74 -4.91
N SER A 201 16.99 -0.48 -4.39
CA SER A 201 15.97 -1.43 -4.83
C SER A 201 14.54 -1.06 -4.44
N GLY A 202 14.37 -0.22 -3.40
CA GLY A 202 13.07 0.20 -2.87
C GLY A 202 13.15 1.53 -2.12
N ALA A 203 11.98 2.06 -1.75
CA ALA A 203 11.86 3.37 -1.10
C ALA A 203 12.63 3.44 0.23
N ARG A 204 12.56 2.39 1.05
CA ARG A 204 13.28 2.35 2.34
C ARG A 204 14.80 2.40 2.16
N GLY A 205 15.33 1.73 1.13
CA GLY A 205 16.75 1.82 0.76
C GLY A 205 17.16 3.25 0.45
N SER A 206 16.37 3.96 -0.34
CA SER A 206 16.60 5.37 -0.68
C SER A 206 16.51 6.30 0.53
N THR A 207 15.55 6.06 1.43
CA THR A 207 15.47 6.80 2.71
C THR A 207 16.74 6.59 3.56
N ILE A 208 17.23 5.35 3.67
CA ILE A 208 18.49 5.04 4.37
C ILE A 208 19.69 5.71 3.70
N THR A 209 19.78 5.63 2.37
CA THR A 209 20.85 6.27 1.61
C THR A 209 20.86 7.79 1.84
N PHE A 210 19.69 8.41 1.80
CA PHE A 210 19.56 9.83 2.06
C PHE A 210 19.77 10.18 3.54
N ALA A 211 19.02 9.57 4.46
CA ALA A 211 18.95 10.02 5.85
C ALA A 211 20.11 9.54 6.73
N GLN A 212 20.60 8.29 6.54
CA GLN A 212 21.66 7.71 7.37
C GLN A 212 23.04 7.83 6.73
N LYS A 213 23.14 7.50 5.42
CA LYS A 213 24.43 7.59 4.71
C LYS A 213 24.77 9.02 4.26
N GLU A 214 23.82 9.94 4.42
CA GLU A 214 23.96 11.37 4.11
C GLU A 214 24.31 11.65 2.63
N ILE A 215 23.93 10.75 1.72
CA ILE A 215 24.14 10.88 0.28
C ILE A 215 22.95 11.63 -0.33
N GLY A 216 23.22 12.57 -1.23
CA GLY A 216 22.22 13.34 -1.97
C GLY A 216 21.76 14.62 -1.28
N ASP A 217 21.29 15.55 -2.07
CA ASP A 217 20.74 16.85 -1.65
C ASP A 217 19.23 16.80 -1.46
N VAL A 218 18.54 15.96 -2.25
CA VAL A 218 17.09 15.81 -2.25
C VAL A 218 16.71 14.34 -2.44
N LEU A 219 15.71 13.87 -1.69
CA LEU A 219 15.07 12.58 -1.85
C LEU A 219 13.67 12.79 -2.46
N LEU A 220 13.40 12.13 -3.58
CA LEU A 220 12.03 12.01 -4.09
C LEU A 220 11.30 10.95 -3.25
N ALA A 221 10.46 11.41 -2.35
CA ALA A 221 9.82 10.55 -1.36
C ALA A 221 8.30 10.48 -1.55
N TRP A 222 7.72 9.36 -1.17
CA TRP A 222 6.31 9.35 -0.83
C TRP A 222 6.06 10.28 0.35
N GLU A 223 4.91 10.93 0.37
CA GLU A 223 4.56 11.90 1.42
C GLU A 223 4.64 11.28 2.82
N ASN A 224 4.14 10.06 3.02
CA ASN A 224 4.25 9.34 4.29
C ASN A 224 5.70 9.03 4.67
N GLU A 225 6.56 8.64 3.73
CA GLU A 225 7.99 8.39 3.98
C GLU A 225 8.72 9.66 4.40
N ALA A 226 8.35 10.82 3.83
CA ALA A 226 8.93 12.09 4.23
C ALA A 226 8.60 12.45 5.68
N PHE A 227 7.36 12.22 6.13
CA PHE A 227 6.96 12.41 7.52
C PHE A 227 7.64 11.40 8.46
N LEU A 228 7.68 10.13 8.07
CA LEU A 228 8.33 9.08 8.85
C LEU A 228 9.83 9.32 8.99
N ALA A 229 10.51 9.75 7.92
CA ALA A 229 11.94 10.08 7.98
C ALA A 229 12.22 11.22 8.96
N GLN A 230 11.38 12.25 9.00
CA GLN A 230 11.51 13.34 9.97
C GLN A 230 11.29 12.84 11.41
N LYS A 231 10.36 11.94 11.63
CA LYS A 231 10.06 11.35 12.93
C LYS A 231 11.19 10.41 13.40
N GLU A 232 11.68 9.55 12.51
CA GLU A 232 12.65 8.50 12.83
C GLU A 232 14.08 9.04 12.99
N PHE A 233 14.50 9.92 12.08
CA PHE A 233 15.90 10.41 12.05
C PHE A 233 16.10 11.76 12.75
N GLY A 234 15.06 12.30 13.35
CA GLY A 234 15.09 13.52 14.16
C GLY A 234 14.39 14.71 13.51
N ALA A 235 13.49 15.31 14.29
CA ALA A 235 12.79 16.52 13.90
C ALA A 235 13.80 17.64 13.58
N GLY A 236 13.64 18.26 12.42
CA GLY A 236 14.49 19.37 12.00
C GLY A 236 15.78 18.97 11.27
N ARG A 237 16.05 17.69 10.99
CA ARG A 237 17.15 17.29 10.08
C ARG A 237 16.80 17.47 8.61
N PHE A 238 15.53 17.41 8.30
CA PHE A 238 15.00 17.49 6.93
C PHE A 238 13.82 18.45 6.88
N GLU A 239 13.57 18.96 5.68
CA GLU A 239 12.43 19.79 5.34
C GLU A 239 11.70 19.18 4.15
N THR A 240 10.36 19.20 4.19
CA THR A 240 9.53 18.75 3.07
C THR A 240 9.20 19.95 2.19
N VAL A 241 9.66 19.90 0.95
CA VAL A 241 9.24 20.83 -0.09
C VAL A 241 8.09 20.21 -0.86
N VAL A 242 6.95 20.89 -0.85
CA VAL A 242 5.76 20.51 -1.59
C VAL A 242 5.86 21.11 -2.99
N PRO A 243 5.93 20.30 -4.04
CA PRO A 243 6.07 20.82 -5.40
C PRO A 243 4.76 21.47 -5.88
N SER A 244 4.85 22.32 -6.91
CA SER A 244 3.71 23.05 -7.47
C SER A 244 2.61 22.13 -8.05
N ALA A 245 2.98 20.92 -8.49
CA ALA A 245 2.09 19.85 -8.91
C ALA A 245 2.76 18.49 -8.69
N SER A 246 1.96 17.46 -8.40
CA SER A 246 2.44 16.09 -8.27
C SER A 246 1.36 15.10 -8.71
N ILE A 247 1.66 13.81 -8.67
CA ILE A 247 0.73 12.74 -9.04
C ILE A 247 -0.06 12.25 -7.83
N LEU A 248 -1.35 11.97 -8.02
CA LEU A 248 -2.15 11.25 -7.05
C LEU A 248 -1.73 9.78 -7.07
N ALA A 249 -1.04 9.34 -6.03
CA ALA A 249 -0.64 7.95 -5.89
C ALA A 249 -1.77 7.17 -5.20
N GLU A 250 -2.26 6.13 -5.87
CA GLU A 250 -3.38 5.29 -5.47
C GLU A 250 -2.91 3.83 -5.35
N PRO A 251 -2.28 3.46 -4.22
CA PRO A 251 -1.78 2.10 -4.02
C PRO A 251 -2.93 1.12 -3.82
N PRO A 252 -3.07 0.11 -4.70
CA PRO A 252 -4.18 -0.82 -4.66
C PRO A 252 -3.90 -2.04 -3.80
N VAL A 253 -4.99 -2.73 -3.45
CA VAL A 253 -4.97 -3.98 -2.70
C VAL A 253 -5.81 -5.04 -3.39
N ALA A 254 -5.43 -6.32 -3.25
CA ALA A 254 -6.21 -7.44 -3.80
C ALA A 254 -6.05 -8.71 -2.99
N VAL A 255 -7.11 -9.51 -2.93
CA VAL A 255 -7.04 -10.91 -2.49
C VAL A 255 -6.37 -11.74 -3.58
N VAL A 256 -5.48 -12.64 -3.21
CA VAL A 256 -4.85 -13.58 -4.15
C VAL A 256 -5.70 -14.85 -4.22
N ASP A 257 -6.74 -14.82 -5.05
CA ASP A 257 -7.84 -15.80 -5.08
C ASP A 257 -7.36 -17.26 -5.10
N LYS A 258 -6.40 -17.57 -5.97
CA LYS A 258 -5.89 -18.94 -6.10
C LYS A 258 -5.14 -19.44 -4.85
N VAL A 259 -4.58 -18.54 -4.08
CA VAL A 259 -3.90 -18.88 -2.82
C VAL A 259 -4.94 -19.07 -1.71
N VAL A 260 -5.85 -18.12 -1.53
CA VAL A 260 -6.85 -18.22 -0.45
C VAL A 260 -7.83 -19.38 -0.64
N GLU A 261 -8.15 -19.74 -1.90
CA GLU A 261 -8.92 -20.94 -2.22
C GLU A 261 -8.22 -22.21 -1.69
N ARG A 262 -6.93 -22.39 -1.96
CA ARG A 262 -6.15 -23.55 -1.50
C ARG A 262 -5.96 -23.57 0.02
N ARG A 263 -5.78 -22.40 0.62
CA ARG A 263 -5.51 -22.25 2.06
C ARG A 263 -6.76 -22.21 2.93
N GLY A 264 -7.95 -22.03 2.32
CA GLY A 264 -9.20 -21.86 3.06
C GLY A 264 -9.29 -20.53 3.82
N THR A 265 -8.54 -19.50 3.39
CA THR A 265 -8.42 -18.21 4.07
C THR A 265 -9.25 -17.10 3.42
N ALA A 266 -10.08 -17.41 2.41
CA ALA A 266 -10.79 -16.43 1.59
C ALA A 266 -11.65 -15.43 2.40
N ALA A 267 -12.37 -15.93 3.41
CA ALA A 267 -13.26 -15.09 4.22
C ALA A 267 -12.48 -14.04 5.04
N VAL A 268 -11.40 -14.47 5.71
CA VAL A 268 -10.61 -13.59 6.55
C VAL A 268 -9.74 -12.64 5.71
N ALA A 269 -9.21 -13.09 4.56
CA ALA A 269 -8.47 -12.27 3.62
C ALA A 269 -9.33 -11.13 3.05
N ARG A 270 -10.57 -11.44 2.66
CA ARG A 270 -11.53 -10.42 2.21
C ARG A 270 -11.86 -9.44 3.32
N ALA A 271 -12.19 -9.93 4.52
CA ALA A 271 -12.49 -9.08 5.66
C ALA A 271 -11.30 -8.16 6.04
N TYR A 272 -10.06 -8.66 5.90
CA TYR A 272 -8.85 -7.88 6.13
C TYR A 272 -8.77 -6.67 5.18
N LEU A 273 -9.00 -6.86 3.89
CA LEU A 273 -8.98 -5.76 2.93
C LEU A 273 -10.19 -4.82 3.06
N GLU A 274 -11.39 -5.35 3.36
CA GLU A 274 -12.57 -4.53 3.62
C GLU A 274 -12.41 -3.65 4.85
N TYR A 275 -11.70 -4.12 5.88
CA TYR A 275 -11.44 -3.36 7.10
C TYR A 275 -10.57 -2.11 6.87
N LEU A 276 -9.76 -2.08 5.79
CA LEU A 276 -9.03 -0.86 5.38
C LEU A 276 -9.96 0.33 5.08
N TYR A 277 -11.20 0.06 4.67
CA TYR A 277 -12.21 1.08 4.36
C TYR A 277 -13.09 1.46 5.55
N SER A 278 -12.95 0.77 6.71
CA SER A 278 -13.64 1.14 7.94
C SER A 278 -13.08 2.46 8.50
N ASP A 279 -13.86 3.14 9.36
CA ASP A 279 -13.38 4.38 10.00
C ASP A 279 -12.08 4.16 10.80
N GLU A 280 -11.93 3.00 11.46
CA GLU A 280 -10.70 2.66 12.18
C GLU A 280 -9.54 2.40 11.22
N GLY A 281 -9.76 1.65 10.12
CA GLY A 281 -8.75 1.44 9.08
C GLY A 281 -8.30 2.74 8.43
N GLN A 282 -9.23 3.63 8.14
CA GLN A 282 -8.97 4.95 7.58
C GLN A 282 -8.22 5.87 8.57
N ASP A 283 -8.56 5.79 9.87
CA ASP A 283 -7.85 6.53 10.91
C ASP A 283 -6.40 6.04 11.09
N ILE A 284 -6.19 4.72 11.02
CA ILE A 284 -4.85 4.13 11.04
C ILE A 284 -4.05 4.61 9.82
N ALA A 285 -4.65 4.67 8.62
CA ALA A 285 -4.01 5.23 7.44
C ALA A 285 -3.59 6.69 7.68
N GLY A 286 -4.49 7.54 8.21
CA GLY A 286 -4.20 8.94 8.53
C GLY A 286 -3.06 9.12 9.53
N ARG A 287 -3.03 8.32 10.61
CA ARG A 287 -1.96 8.35 11.62
C ARG A 287 -0.59 7.94 11.07
N ASN A 288 -0.60 7.11 10.03
CA ASN A 288 0.59 6.67 9.31
C ASN A 288 0.87 7.51 8.05
N TYR A 289 0.30 8.72 8.01
CA TYR A 289 0.54 9.73 6.97
C TYR A 289 0.13 9.32 5.56
N TYR A 290 -0.85 8.41 5.44
CA TYR A 290 -1.59 8.19 4.19
C TYR A 290 -2.87 9.02 4.20
N ARG A 291 -3.25 9.57 3.05
CA ARG A 291 -4.45 10.39 2.90
C ARG A 291 -5.68 9.49 2.89
N PRO A 292 -6.57 9.58 3.91
CA PRO A 292 -7.77 8.76 3.97
C PRO A 292 -8.74 9.05 2.83
N ARG A 293 -9.47 8.03 2.38
CA ARG A 293 -10.59 8.19 1.42
C ARG A 293 -11.88 8.62 2.10
N SER A 294 -12.11 8.19 3.35
CA SER A 294 -13.26 8.65 4.14
C SER A 294 -13.16 10.16 4.39
N LYS A 295 -14.16 10.91 3.89
CA LYS A 295 -14.22 12.38 4.06
C LYS A 295 -14.18 12.78 5.52
N ALA A 296 -14.98 12.10 6.37
CA ALA A 296 -15.04 12.37 7.80
C ALA A 296 -13.70 12.15 8.51
N VAL A 297 -12.95 11.11 8.10
CA VAL A 297 -11.61 10.85 8.63
C VAL A 297 -10.61 11.85 8.06
N ALA A 298 -10.65 12.13 6.76
CA ALA A 298 -9.74 13.08 6.09
C ALA A 298 -9.82 14.48 6.72
N GLU A 299 -11.00 14.93 7.16
CA GLU A 299 -11.19 16.21 7.85
C GLU A 299 -10.37 16.28 9.15
N ARG A 300 -10.21 15.18 9.88
CA ARG A 300 -9.38 15.12 11.11
C ARG A 300 -7.89 15.34 10.83
N TYR A 301 -7.45 14.99 9.62
CA TYR A 301 -6.06 15.10 9.17
C TYR A 301 -5.80 16.28 8.23
N ALA A 302 -6.77 17.19 8.06
CA ALA A 302 -6.65 18.33 7.13
C ALA A 302 -5.47 19.27 7.43
N GLY A 303 -5.02 19.32 8.69
CA GLY A 303 -3.83 20.10 9.09
C GLY A 303 -2.51 19.39 8.87
N VAL A 304 -2.53 18.07 8.57
CA VAL A 304 -1.31 17.26 8.35
C VAL A 304 -0.89 17.34 6.90
N PHE A 305 -1.85 17.22 5.98
CA PHE A 305 -1.55 17.10 4.55
C PHE A 305 -1.58 18.46 3.85
N PRO A 306 -0.51 18.88 3.18
CA PRO A 306 -0.49 20.11 2.42
C PRO A 306 -1.46 20.03 1.23
N LYS A 307 -2.03 21.18 0.89
CA LYS A 307 -2.82 21.33 -0.34
C LYS A 307 -1.86 21.44 -1.52
N LEU A 308 -1.99 20.58 -2.51
CA LEU A 308 -1.23 20.65 -3.74
C LEU A 308 -2.09 20.23 -4.94
N LYS A 309 -1.66 20.62 -6.15
CA LYS A 309 -2.32 20.20 -7.39
C LYS A 309 -1.90 18.78 -7.71
N LEU A 310 -2.86 17.87 -7.69
CA LEU A 310 -2.65 16.47 -8.07
C LEU A 310 -3.29 16.19 -9.43
N PHE A 311 -2.59 15.41 -10.23
CA PHE A 311 -3.10 14.81 -11.45
C PHE A 311 -3.13 13.29 -11.29
N THR A 312 -4.05 12.62 -11.97
CA THR A 312 -4.20 11.17 -11.90
C THR A 312 -3.35 10.46 -12.96
N ILE A 313 -3.14 9.17 -12.76
CA ILE A 313 -2.48 8.31 -13.76
C ILE A 313 -3.31 8.24 -15.05
N ASP A 314 -4.64 8.27 -14.94
CA ASP A 314 -5.54 8.19 -16.08
C ASP A 314 -5.51 9.47 -16.91
N GLU A 315 -5.59 10.64 -16.27
CA GLU A 315 -5.53 11.94 -16.94
C GLU A 315 -4.20 12.18 -17.69
N ALA A 316 -3.09 11.78 -17.06
CA ALA A 316 -1.76 12.12 -17.57
C ALA A 316 -1.20 11.06 -18.52
N PHE A 317 -1.55 9.79 -18.33
CA PHE A 317 -0.87 8.67 -18.99
C PHE A 317 -1.82 7.65 -19.63
N GLY A 318 -3.15 7.82 -19.48
CA GLY A 318 -4.14 6.85 -19.95
C GLY A 318 -4.17 5.55 -19.15
N GLY A 319 -3.81 5.63 -17.86
CA GLY A 319 -3.83 4.53 -16.92
C GLY A 319 -2.51 3.76 -16.81
N TRP A 320 -2.47 2.83 -15.84
CA TRP A 320 -1.24 2.07 -15.53
C TRP A 320 -0.77 1.17 -16.66
N SER A 321 -1.69 0.53 -17.40
CA SER A 321 -1.32 -0.34 -18.52
C SER A 321 -0.54 0.42 -19.60
N ALA A 322 -1.02 1.61 -19.97
CA ALA A 322 -0.37 2.48 -20.95
C ALA A 322 0.97 3.03 -20.43
N ALA A 323 1.00 3.49 -19.17
CA ALA A 323 2.21 3.98 -18.53
C ALA A 323 3.29 2.90 -18.41
N GLN A 324 2.91 1.69 -17.98
CA GLN A 324 3.82 0.54 -17.87
C GLN A 324 4.44 0.18 -19.22
N LYS A 325 3.61 0.06 -20.25
CA LYS A 325 4.06 -0.28 -21.61
C LYS A 325 5.01 0.78 -22.17
N THR A 326 4.69 2.06 -21.99
CA THR A 326 5.46 3.16 -22.57
C THR A 326 6.77 3.42 -21.83
N HIS A 327 6.72 3.43 -20.50
CA HIS A 327 7.83 3.95 -19.71
C HIS A 327 8.69 2.86 -19.07
N PHE A 328 8.11 1.73 -18.64
CA PHE A 328 8.81 0.78 -17.74
C PHE A 328 8.96 -0.64 -18.29
N ALA A 329 8.30 -1.00 -19.39
CA ALA A 329 8.57 -2.26 -20.09
C ALA A 329 10.04 -2.31 -20.56
N ASP A 330 10.53 -3.50 -20.85
CA ASP A 330 11.87 -3.65 -21.38
C ASP A 330 12.02 -2.90 -22.71
N GLY A 331 13.07 -2.09 -22.80
CA GLY A 331 13.27 -1.15 -23.88
C GLY A 331 12.37 0.10 -23.85
N GLY A 332 11.57 0.28 -22.79
CA GLY A 332 10.73 1.46 -22.57
C GLY A 332 11.53 2.75 -22.39
N VAL A 333 10.82 3.86 -22.22
CA VAL A 333 11.47 5.19 -22.14
C VAL A 333 12.50 5.26 -21.02
N PHE A 334 12.24 4.65 -19.85
CA PHE A 334 13.19 4.63 -18.75
C PHE A 334 14.52 3.98 -19.15
N ASP A 335 14.48 2.82 -19.79
CA ASP A 335 15.70 2.12 -20.23
C ASP A 335 16.49 2.93 -21.25
N GLN A 336 15.79 3.70 -22.10
CA GLN A 336 16.43 4.54 -23.11
C GLN A 336 17.12 5.79 -22.55
N ILE A 337 16.60 6.34 -21.42
CA ILE A 337 17.18 7.55 -20.79
C ILE A 337 18.21 7.21 -19.72
N TYR A 338 18.14 6.04 -19.10
CA TYR A 338 19.06 5.57 -18.06
C TYR A 338 20.04 4.55 -18.64
N GLN A 339 20.85 4.98 -19.59
CA GLN A 339 22.00 4.22 -20.10
C GLN A 339 23.22 4.65 -19.30
N LYS A 340 23.64 3.85 -18.31
CA LYS A 340 24.93 3.97 -17.62
C LYS A 340 25.82 2.82 -18.01
#